data_a089b67460fabe7edfa1f48fad570b36
#
_entry.id   a089b67460fabe7edfa1f48fad570b36
#
_cell.length_a   1.000
_cell.length_b   1.000
_cell.length_c   1.000
_cell.angle_alpha   90.00
_cell.angle_beta   90.00
_cell.angle_gamma   90.00
#
_symmetry.space_group_name_H-M   'P 1'
#
loop_
_entity.id
_entity.type
_entity.pdbx_description
1 polymer ?
#
loop_
_entity_poly.entity_id
_entity_poly.type
_entity_poly.pdbx_seq_one_letter_code
_entity_poly.pdbx_strand_id
1 'polypeptide(L)'
;MVAENTKILTAEQEAQLLAPIDEHVGAIQEKINALRLNGTDKVLDIQNSLENLKRDRIYTAEEKQKRAAELKKELEKAKEVEAKNKAEVAKLIAEAESYLKANYGAYYQAVVASCAEENVRAQERYKEAVDQLNREHQETVAKLSDQQELKDEKYVHKNRLFDAKMSLLKEKQNIKDRRHAAFDHKYHLIDLLRMSKFTVGESMSQKAENYRYTFNRRDFFL
;
A
#
# COMPACT_ATOMS: atom_id res chain seq x y z
N MET A 1 -10.56 -1.96 36.16
CA MET A 1 -10.68 -1.30 34.85
C MET A 1 -11.37 -2.29 33.93
N VAL A 2 -12.59 -1.97 33.55
CA VAL A 2 -13.43 -2.81 32.67
C VAL A 2 -12.77 -2.73 31.28
N ALA A 3 -12.37 -3.88 30.73
CA ALA A 3 -11.94 -3.97 29.35
C ALA A 3 -13.12 -3.50 28.49
N GLU A 4 -12.99 -2.30 27.92
CA GLU A 4 -13.89 -1.87 26.84
C GLU A 4 -13.91 -2.99 25.81
N ASN A 5 -15.10 -3.47 25.47
CA ASN A 5 -15.35 -4.46 24.44
C ASN A 5 -14.71 -3.99 23.14
N THR A 6 -13.43 -4.32 22.93
CA THR A 6 -12.71 -4.01 21.69
C THR A 6 -13.37 -4.82 20.59
N LYS A 7 -14.22 -4.13 19.82
CA LYS A 7 -14.99 -4.74 18.75
C LYS A 7 -14.06 -5.07 17.60
N ILE A 8 -14.05 -6.31 17.16
CA ILE A 8 -13.34 -6.69 15.94
C ILE A 8 -13.94 -5.86 14.79
N LEU A 9 -13.08 -5.14 14.08
CA LEU A 9 -13.48 -4.34 12.94
C LEU A 9 -13.78 -5.23 11.74
N THR A 10 -14.90 -4.99 11.08
CA THR A 10 -15.15 -5.57 9.77
C THR A 10 -14.36 -4.82 8.69
N ALA A 11 -14.18 -5.45 7.53
CA ALA A 11 -13.52 -4.80 6.38
C ALA A 11 -14.22 -3.48 5.99
N GLU A 12 -15.55 -3.42 6.09
CA GLU A 12 -16.33 -2.20 5.83
C GLU A 12 -16.04 -1.10 6.85
N GLN A 13 -15.92 -1.45 8.13
CA GLN A 13 -15.60 -0.50 9.19
C GLN A 13 -14.16 0.02 9.05
N GLU A 14 -13.21 -0.83 8.65
CA GLU A 14 -11.85 -0.38 8.32
C GLU A 14 -11.83 0.57 7.14
N ALA A 15 -12.54 0.24 6.07
CA ALA A 15 -12.67 1.10 4.91
C ALA A 15 -13.30 2.46 5.26
N GLN A 16 -14.33 2.48 6.13
CA GLN A 16 -14.94 3.72 6.60
C GLN A 16 -13.99 4.58 7.43
N LEU A 17 -13.11 3.97 8.23
CA LEU A 17 -12.09 4.71 8.99
C LEU A 17 -10.97 5.26 8.09
N LEU A 18 -10.68 4.56 7.01
CA LEU A 18 -9.61 4.92 6.07
C LEU A 18 -10.08 5.92 5.01
N ALA A 19 -11.34 5.86 4.58
CA ALA A 19 -11.89 6.69 3.50
C ALA A 19 -11.59 8.19 3.63
N PRO A 20 -11.80 8.86 4.79
CA PRO A 20 -11.50 10.29 4.89
C PRO A 20 -10.00 10.61 4.76
N ILE A 21 -9.13 9.64 5.07
CA ILE A 21 -7.69 9.79 4.91
C ILE A 21 -7.33 9.70 3.42
N ASP A 22 -7.85 8.69 2.74
CA ASP A 22 -7.61 8.48 1.31
C ASP A 22 -8.21 9.61 0.47
N GLU A 23 -9.40 10.09 0.79
CA GLU A 23 -10.03 11.25 0.14
C GLU A 23 -9.19 12.52 0.28
N HIS A 24 -8.70 12.82 1.49
CA HIS A 24 -7.88 14.01 1.72
C HIS A 24 -6.56 13.95 0.95
N VAL A 25 -5.86 12.81 1.02
CA VAL A 25 -4.60 12.60 0.29
C VAL A 25 -4.83 12.60 -1.22
N GLY A 26 -5.91 11.98 -1.70
CA GLY A 26 -6.33 11.96 -3.09
C GLY A 26 -6.57 13.36 -3.65
N ALA A 27 -7.29 14.21 -2.91
CA ALA A 27 -7.53 15.60 -3.31
C ALA A 27 -6.24 16.43 -3.40
N ILE A 28 -5.27 16.18 -2.52
CA ILE A 28 -3.94 16.81 -2.60
C ILE A 28 -3.18 16.29 -3.84
N GLN A 29 -3.24 14.99 -4.10
CA GLN A 29 -2.58 14.37 -5.26
C GLN A 29 -3.11 14.95 -6.58
N GLU A 30 -4.42 15.16 -6.69
CA GLU A 30 -5.02 15.80 -7.87
C GLU A 30 -4.50 17.22 -8.08
N LYS A 31 -4.38 18.03 -7.02
CA LYS A 31 -3.78 19.38 -7.09
C LYS A 31 -2.32 19.31 -7.55
N ILE A 32 -1.54 18.38 -7.01
CA ILE A 32 -0.15 18.15 -7.39
C ILE A 32 -0.06 17.79 -8.88
N ASN A 33 -0.91 16.89 -9.36
CA ASN A 33 -0.94 16.49 -10.78
C ASN A 33 -1.29 17.67 -11.69
N ALA A 34 -2.27 18.50 -11.32
CA ALA A 34 -2.61 19.70 -12.07
C ALA A 34 -1.45 20.72 -12.15
N LEU A 35 -0.72 20.92 -11.05
CA LEU A 35 0.47 21.79 -11.03
C LEU A 35 1.59 21.25 -11.92
N ARG A 36 1.75 19.95 -12.03
CA ARG A 36 2.75 19.29 -12.90
C ARG A 36 2.40 19.46 -14.37
N LEU A 37 1.16 19.19 -14.75
CA LEU A 37 0.67 19.41 -16.11
C LEU A 37 0.95 20.83 -16.60
N ASN A 38 0.69 21.81 -15.75
CA ASN A 38 0.90 23.23 -16.07
C ASN A 38 2.35 23.71 -15.93
N GLY A 39 3.23 22.92 -15.34
CA GLY A 39 4.64 23.27 -15.12
C GLY A 39 5.58 22.36 -15.90
N THR A 40 5.94 21.22 -15.29
CA THR A 40 6.98 20.32 -15.81
C THR A 40 6.64 19.74 -17.18
N ASP A 41 5.39 19.30 -17.39
CA ASP A 41 4.99 18.69 -18.66
C ASP A 41 5.02 19.73 -19.79
N LYS A 42 4.59 20.96 -19.51
CA LYS A 42 4.66 22.06 -20.49
C LYS A 42 6.09 22.42 -20.87
N VAL A 43 7.02 22.44 -19.92
CA VAL A 43 8.45 22.64 -20.19
C VAL A 43 8.99 21.56 -21.11
N LEU A 44 8.61 20.29 -20.87
CA LEU A 44 8.97 19.16 -21.71
C LEU A 44 8.46 19.28 -23.14
N ASP A 45 7.17 19.61 -23.28
CA ASP A 45 6.54 19.72 -24.59
C ASP A 45 7.22 20.79 -25.43
N ILE A 46 7.60 21.93 -24.81
CA ILE A 46 8.33 23.00 -25.51
C ILE A 46 9.74 22.52 -25.86
N GLN A 47 10.44 21.81 -24.98
CA GLN A 47 11.76 21.24 -25.26
C GLN A 47 11.72 20.24 -26.40
N ASN A 48 10.74 19.33 -26.39
CA ASN A 48 10.51 18.36 -27.46
C ASN A 48 10.18 19.05 -28.78
N SER A 49 9.41 20.14 -28.73
CA SER A 49 9.10 20.96 -29.91
C SER A 49 10.35 21.64 -30.51
N LEU A 50 11.25 22.11 -29.64
CA LEU A 50 12.54 22.67 -30.08
C LEU A 50 13.43 21.60 -30.71
N GLU A 51 13.48 20.38 -30.15
CA GLU A 51 14.24 19.27 -30.72
C GLU A 51 13.66 18.83 -32.07
N ASN A 52 12.34 18.70 -32.17
CA ASN A 52 11.66 18.32 -33.41
C ASN A 52 11.89 19.39 -34.51
N LEU A 53 11.84 20.68 -34.16
CA LEU A 53 12.12 21.74 -35.09
C LEU A 53 13.53 21.68 -35.69
N LYS A 54 14.54 21.24 -34.93
CA LYS A 54 15.91 21.04 -35.46
C LYS A 54 15.94 19.95 -36.53
N ARG A 55 15.17 18.87 -36.34
CA ARG A 55 15.14 17.71 -37.24
C ARG A 55 14.18 17.89 -38.42
N ASP A 56 13.29 18.86 -38.34
CA ASP A 56 12.30 19.13 -39.38
C ASP A 56 13.00 19.51 -40.70
N ARG A 57 12.49 18.97 -41.83
CA ARG A 57 13.00 19.25 -43.19
C ARG A 57 12.09 20.14 -44.02
N ILE A 58 10.93 20.54 -43.48
CA ILE A 58 9.90 21.29 -44.17
C ILE A 58 10.17 22.78 -44.10
N TYR A 59 10.67 23.26 -42.95
CA TYR A 59 10.90 24.67 -42.70
C TYR A 59 12.26 25.15 -43.25
N THR A 60 12.29 26.35 -43.80
CA THR A 60 13.53 27.06 -44.17
C THR A 60 14.36 27.40 -42.92
N ALA A 61 15.63 27.75 -43.13
CA ALA A 61 16.53 28.12 -42.02
C ALA A 61 16.02 29.37 -41.27
N GLU A 62 15.47 30.36 -41.98
CA GLU A 62 14.93 31.57 -41.39
C GLU A 62 13.67 31.30 -40.57
N GLU A 63 12.74 30.49 -41.07
CA GLU A 63 11.53 30.09 -40.36
C GLU A 63 11.86 29.31 -39.11
N LYS A 64 12.83 28.41 -39.17
CA LYS A 64 13.32 27.68 -38.00
C LYS A 64 13.88 28.60 -36.94
N GLN A 65 14.68 29.60 -37.35
CA GLN A 65 15.27 30.54 -36.42
C GLN A 65 14.20 31.40 -35.71
N LYS A 66 13.18 31.87 -36.46
CA LYS A 66 12.06 32.61 -35.89
C LYS A 66 11.26 31.80 -34.90
N ARG A 67 10.84 30.58 -35.29
CA ARG A 67 10.10 29.66 -34.41
C ARG A 67 10.89 29.25 -33.17
N ALA A 68 12.18 28.97 -33.35
CA ALA A 68 13.05 28.62 -32.20
C ALA A 68 13.17 29.80 -31.21
N ALA A 69 13.19 31.06 -31.70
CA ALA A 69 13.21 32.21 -30.82
C ALA A 69 11.91 32.41 -30.05
N GLU A 70 10.75 32.11 -30.66
CA GLU A 70 9.43 32.12 -30.00
C GLU A 70 9.35 31.04 -28.95
N LEU A 71 9.68 29.77 -29.30
CA LEU A 71 9.67 28.64 -28.36
C LEU A 71 10.64 28.85 -27.18
N LYS A 72 11.80 29.48 -27.39
CA LYS A 72 12.73 29.83 -26.30
C LYS A 72 12.13 30.83 -25.32
N LYS A 73 11.40 31.84 -25.82
CA LYS A 73 10.69 32.81 -24.95
C LYS A 73 9.57 32.11 -24.14
N GLU A 74 8.85 31.20 -24.79
CA GLU A 74 7.83 30.39 -24.09
C GLU A 74 8.46 29.48 -23.06
N LEU A 75 9.61 28.86 -23.35
CA LEU A 75 10.34 28.01 -22.46
C LEU A 75 10.76 28.75 -21.17
N GLU A 76 11.28 29.96 -21.29
CA GLU A 76 11.66 30.73 -20.09
C GLU A 76 10.45 31.04 -19.20
N LYS A 77 9.31 31.47 -19.81
CA LYS A 77 8.06 31.65 -19.05
C LYS A 77 7.58 30.35 -18.40
N ALA A 78 7.64 29.23 -19.12
CA ALA A 78 7.23 27.92 -18.59
C ALA A 78 8.12 27.48 -17.43
N LYS A 79 9.45 27.74 -17.48
CA LYS A 79 10.38 27.44 -16.38
C LYS A 79 10.09 28.27 -15.12
N GLU A 80 9.70 29.55 -15.27
CA GLU A 80 9.28 30.37 -14.12
C GLU A 80 8.03 29.80 -13.45
N VAL A 81 7.04 29.35 -14.24
CA VAL A 81 5.83 28.71 -13.74
C VAL A 81 6.19 27.38 -13.07
N GLU A 82 7.06 26.57 -13.70
CA GLU A 82 7.53 25.31 -13.13
C GLU A 82 8.20 25.52 -11.76
N ALA A 83 9.06 26.54 -11.62
CA ALA A 83 9.72 26.82 -10.36
C ALA A 83 8.73 27.18 -9.24
N LYS A 84 7.69 27.98 -9.55
CA LYS A 84 6.61 28.31 -8.62
C LYS A 84 5.80 27.05 -8.26
N ASN A 85 5.44 26.26 -9.26
CA ASN A 85 4.68 25.02 -9.05
C ASN A 85 5.45 23.99 -8.22
N LYS A 86 6.77 23.86 -8.41
CA LYS A 86 7.62 23.01 -7.58
C LYS A 86 7.59 23.40 -6.09
N ALA A 87 7.61 24.71 -5.81
CA ALA A 87 7.51 25.21 -4.44
C ALA A 87 6.13 24.89 -3.82
N GLU A 88 5.06 25.06 -4.61
CA GLU A 88 3.70 24.76 -4.17
C GLU A 88 3.48 23.26 -3.96
N VAL A 89 3.98 22.41 -4.86
CA VAL A 89 3.98 20.94 -4.70
C VAL A 89 4.69 20.52 -3.41
N ALA A 90 5.83 21.15 -3.08
CA ALA A 90 6.54 20.85 -1.84
C ALA A 90 5.70 21.18 -0.59
N LYS A 91 4.94 22.28 -0.62
CA LYS A 91 4.01 22.65 0.47
C LYS A 91 2.87 21.65 0.60
N LEU A 92 2.24 21.29 -0.52
CA LEU A 92 1.14 20.30 -0.54
C LEU A 92 1.59 18.93 -0.01
N ILE A 93 2.80 18.49 -0.34
CA ILE A 93 3.35 17.25 0.22
C ILE A 93 3.56 17.37 1.73
N ALA A 94 4.11 18.48 2.20
CA ALA A 94 4.30 18.71 3.64
C ALA A 94 2.96 18.76 4.40
N GLU A 95 1.93 19.36 3.80
CA GLU A 95 0.56 19.38 4.33
C GLU A 95 0.02 17.95 4.47
N ALA A 96 0.10 17.15 3.41
CA ALA A 96 -0.37 15.75 3.43
C ALA A 96 0.42 14.89 4.43
N GLU A 97 1.74 15.04 4.52
CA GLU A 97 2.57 14.33 5.51
C GLU A 97 2.17 14.71 6.95
N SER A 98 1.88 16.00 7.18
CA SER A 98 1.40 16.49 8.49
C SER A 98 0.02 15.92 8.83
N TYR A 99 -0.90 15.93 7.86
CA TYR A 99 -2.23 15.34 8.01
C TYR A 99 -2.17 13.85 8.33
N LEU A 100 -1.36 13.08 7.57
CA LEU A 100 -1.15 11.65 7.82
C LEU A 100 -0.55 11.40 9.20
N LYS A 101 0.39 12.23 9.64
CA LYS A 101 0.98 12.12 10.98
C LYS A 101 -0.06 12.30 12.08
N ALA A 102 -1.01 13.22 11.89
CA ALA A 102 -2.03 13.53 12.87
C ALA A 102 -3.18 12.49 12.90
N ASN A 103 -3.61 12.00 11.72
CA ASN A 103 -4.86 11.26 11.60
C ASN A 103 -4.67 9.76 11.41
N TYR A 104 -3.57 9.31 10.77
CA TYR A 104 -3.35 7.90 10.48
C TYR A 104 -3.14 7.04 11.73
N GLY A 105 -2.62 7.64 12.80
CA GLY A 105 -2.34 6.94 14.05
C GLY A 105 -3.58 6.30 14.67
N ALA A 106 -4.71 6.99 14.66
CA ALA A 106 -5.98 6.50 15.21
C ALA A 106 -6.51 5.28 14.45
N TYR A 107 -6.51 5.36 13.10
CA TYR A 107 -6.85 4.23 12.24
C TYR A 107 -5.97 3.01 12.51
N TYR A 108 -4.63 3.20 12.48
CA TYR A 108 -3.69 2.11 12.71
C TYR A 108 -3.86 1.45 14.08
N GLN A 109 -4.06 2.26 15.14
CA GLN A 109 -4.32 1.74 16.48
C GLN A 109 -5.62 0.93 16.56
N ALA A 110 -6.68 1.38 15.88
CA ALA A 110 -7.94 0.64 15.81
C ALA A 110 -7.76 -0.73 15.12
N VAL A 111 -7.00 -0.78 14.01
CA VAL A 111 -6.67 -2.04 13.33
C VAL A 111 -5.82 -2.95 14.23
N VAL A 112 -4.80 -2.42 14.91
CA VAL A 112 -3.95 -3.18 15.84
C VAL A 112 -4.76 -3.78 16.99
N ALA A 113 -5.67 -3.00 17.58
CA ALA A 113 -6.56 -3.48 18.65
C ALA A 113 -7.51 -4.58 18.14
N SER A 114 -8.10 -4.40 16.95
CA SER A 114 -8.91 -5.42 16.29
C SER A 114 -8.13 -6.71 16.04
N CYS A 115 -6.92 -6.61 15.51
CA CYS A 115 -6.04 -7.76 15.27
C CYS A 115 -5.64 -8.49 16.57
N ALA A 116 -5.44 -7.75 17.65
CA ALA A 116 -5.15 -8.34 18.97
C ALA A 116 -6.33 -9.17 19.47
N GLU A 117 -7.54 -8.66 19.40
CA GLU A 117 -8.77 -9.36 19.78
C GLU A 117 -9.02 -10.58 18.90
N GLU A 118 -8.80 -10.49 17.58
CA GLU A 118 -8.88 -11.64 16.68
C GLU A 118 -7.90 -12.75 17.04
N ASN A 119 -6.66 -12.39 17.42
CA ASN A 119 -5.68 -13.37 17.87
C ASN A 119 -6.13 -14.09 19.15
N VAL A 120 -6.74 -13.40 20.09
CA VAL A 120 -7.30 -14.02 21.31
C VAL A 120 -8.39 -15.01 20.93
N ARG A 121 -9.37 -14.60 20.12
CA ARG A 121 -10.46 -15.47 19.68
C ARG A 121 -9.99 -16.66 18.85
N ALA A 122 -8.97 -16.48 18.01
CA ALA A 122 -8.37 -17.59 17.27
C ALA A 122 -7.73 -18.62 18.19
N GLN A 123 -7.08 -18.17 19.26
CA GLN A 123 -6.52 -19.07 20.27
C GLN A 123 -7.59 -19.78 21.08
N GLU A 124 -8.68 -19.11 21.46
CA GLU A 124 -9.82 -19.71 22.16
C GLU A 124 -10.47 -20.80 21.29
N ARG A 125 -10.80 -20.50 20.03
CA ARG A 125 -11.34 -21.49 19.07
C ARG A 125 -10.41 -22.71 18.92
N TYR A 126 -9.11 -22.49 18.83
CA TYR A 126 -8.14 -23.57 18.75
C TYR A 126 -8.16 -24.43 20.00
N LYS A 127 -8.20 -23.83 21.20
CA LYS A 127 -8.28 -24.55 22.48
C LYS A 127 -9.55 -25.40 22.56
N GLU A 128 -10.69 -24.79 22.22
CA GLU A 128 -11.98 -25.50 22.17
C GLU A 128 -11.94 -26.68 21.20
N ALA A 129 -11.40 -26.50 20.00
CA ALA A 129 -11.25 -27.56 19.01
C ALA A 129 -10.35 -28.70 19.51
N VAL A 130 -9.21 -28.36 20.14
CA VAL A 130 -8.31 -29.38 20.73
C VAL A 130 -9.01 -30.12 21.86
N ASP A 131 -9.72 -29.45 22.74
CA ASP A 131 -10.45 -30.06 23.85
C ASP A 131 -11.58 -30.98 23.33
N GLN A 132 -12.25 -30.61 22.25
CA GLN A 132 -13.24 -31.45 21.60
C GLN A 132 -12.60 -32.70 20.96
N LEU A 133 -11.52 -32.51 20.16
CA LEU A 133 -10.80 -33.63 19.54
C LEU A 133 -10.27 -34.63 20.58
N ASN A 134 -9.78 -34.16 21.71
CA ASN A 134 -9.32 -35.01 22.80
C ASN A 134 -10.47 -35.83 23.44
N ARG A 135 -11.64 -35.19 23.63
CA ARG A 135 -12.84 -35.93 24.15
C ARG A 135 -13.30 -37.01 23.17
N GLU A 136 -13.43 -36.67 21.88
CA GLU A 136 -13.81 -37.61 20.83
C GLU A 136 -12.83 -38.78 20.75
N HIS A 137 -11.52 -38.50 20.84
CA HIS A 137 -10.50 -39.53 20.87
C HIS A 137 -10.65 -40.46 22.08
N GLN A 138 -10.84 -39.92 23.29
CA GLN A 138 -11.06 -40.72 24.51
C GLN A 138 -12.29 -41.61 24.41
N GLU A 139 -13.40 -41.07 23.89
CA GLU A 139 -14.65 -41.84 23.69
C GLU A 139 -14.48 -42.97 22.66
N THR A 140 -13.69 -42.70 21.59
CA THR A 140 -13.42 -43.70 20.56
C THR A 140 -12.52 -44.81 21.11
N VAL A 141 -11.41 -44.45 21.76
CA VAL A 141 -10.47 -45.40 22.37
C VAL A 141 -11.17 -46.30 23.40
N ALA A 142 -12.11 -45.76 24.18
CA ALA A 142 -12.86 -46.54 25.17
C ALA A 142 -13.75 -47.64 24.54
N LYS A 143 -14.06 -47.56 23.26
CA LYS A 143 -14.88 -48.53 22.53
C LYS A 143 -14.07 -49.56 21.73
N LEU A 144 -12.77 -49.31 21.54
CA LEU A 144 -11.88 -50.14 20.74
C LEU A 144 -11.19 -51.18 21.63
N SER A 145 -11.14 -52.44 21.17
CA SER A 145 -10.43 -53.53 21.82
C SER A 145 -9.27 -54.10 20.99
N ASP A 146 -9.25 -53.83 19.70
CA ASP A 146 -8.19 -54.27 18.79
C ASP A 146 -6.97 -53.36 18.85
N GLN A 147 -5.78 -53.96 18.92
CA GLN A 147 -4.52 -53.18 19.00
C GLN A 147 -4.19 -52.40 17.72
N GLN A 148 -4.62 -52.90 16.55
CA GLN A 148 -4.37 -52.24 15.29
C GLN A 148 -5.30 -51.02 15.16
N GLU A 149 -6.59 -51.17 15.47
CA GLU A 149 -7.56 -50.09 15.49
C GLU A 149 -7.15 -48.98 16.46
N LEU A 150 -6.60 -49.33 17.62
CA LEU A 150 -6.06 -48.35 18.58
C LEU A 150 -4.87 -47.57 18.03
N LYS A 151 -4.00 -48.19 17.22
CA LYS A 151 -2.87 -47.49 16.56
C LYS A 151 -3.36 -46.54 15.48
N ASP A 152 -4.32 -47.01 14.68
CA ASP A 152 -4.89 -46.24 13.60
C ASP A 152 -5.64 -45.01 14.13
N GLU A 153 -6.42 -45.18 15.22
CA GLU A 153 -7.09 -44.05 15.88
C GLU A 153 -6.10 -43.04 16.45
N LYS A 154 -5.01 -43.48 17.08
CA LYS A 154 -3.96 -42.56 17.55
C LYS A 154 -3.34 -41.78 16.40
N TYR A 155 -3.15 -42.40 15.25
CA TYR A 155 -2.63 -41.70 14.05
C TYR A 155 -3.63 -40.71 13.52
N VAL A 156 -4.91 -41.06 13.41
CA VAL A 156 -6.01 -40.17 12.98
C VAL A 156 -6.11 -38.94 13.90
N HIS A 157 -6.14 -39.20 15.23
CA HIS A 157 -6.20 -38.12 16.21
C HIS A 157 -5.02 -37.14 16.11
N LYS A 158 -3.79 -37.66 15.95
CA LYS A 158 -2.59 -36.85 15.76
C LYS A 158 -2.71 -35.95 14.52
N ASN A 159 -3.24 -36.48 13.41
CA ASN A 159 -3.44 -35.73 12.19
C ASN A 159 -4.50 -34.63 12.39
N ARG A 160 -5.62 -34.91 13.03
CA ARG A 160 -6.66 -33.92 13.35
C ARG A 160 -6.12 -32.76 14.21
N LEU A 161 -5.29 -33.08 15.22
CA LEU A 161 -4.62 -32.06 16.04
C LEU A 161 -3.64 -31.24 15.23
N PHE A 162 -2.92 -31.88 14.30
CA PHE A 162 -2.04 -31.16 13.37
C PHE A 162 -2.82 -30.19 12.47
N ASP A 163 -3.94 -30.64 11.90
CA ASP A 163 -4.80 -29.80 11.03
C ASP A 163 -5.38 -28.60 11.80
N ALA A 164 -5.84 -28.83 13.03
CA ALA A 164 -6.31 -27.75 13.91
C ALA A 164 -5.19 -26.72 14.18
N LYS A 165 -3.96 -27.18 14.42
CA LYS A 165 -2.79 -26.31 14.59
C LYS A 165 -2.46 -25.53 13.34
N MET A 166 -2.51 -26.15 12.17
CA MET A 166 -2.26 -25.49 10.88
C MET A 166 -3.31 -24.43 10.58
N SER A 167 -4.58 -24.70 10.92
CA SER A 167 -5.66 -23.71 10.81
C SER A 167 -5.39 -22.47 11.66
N LEU A 168 -5.00 -22.65 12.94
CA LEU A 168 -4.60 -21.54 13.80
C LEU A 168 -3.44 -20.74 13.23
N LEU A 169 -2.40 -21.42 12.71
CA LEU A 169 -1.24 -20.73 12.14
C LEU A 169 -1.63 -19.90 10.92
N LYS A 170 -2.52 -20.41 10.07
CA LYS A 170 -3.04 -19.68 8.91
C LYS A 170 -3.85 -18.45 9.34
N GLU A 171 -4.72 -18.59 10.34
CA GLU A 171 -5.47 -17.43 10.89
C GLU A 171 -4.52 -16.38 11.45
N LYS A 172 -3.51 -16.76 12.23
CA LYS A 172 -2.51 -15.84 12.78
C LYS A 172 -1.71 -15.13 11.69
N GLN A 173 -1.39 -15.83 10.60
CA GLN A 173 -0.70 -15.22 9.46
C GLN A 173 -1.60 -14.18 8.80
N ASN A 174 -2.87 -14.49 8.52
CA ASN A 174 -3.83 -13.54 7.95
C ASN A 174 -3.99 -12.27 8.80
N ILE A 175 -4.06 -12.43 10.13
CA ILE A 175 -4.14 -11.30 11.08
C ILE A 175 -2.86 -10.45 11.02
N LYS A 176 -1.70 -11.10 10.94
CA LYS A 176 -0.41 -10.43 10.80
C LYS A 176 -0.34 -9.65 9.49
N ASP A 177 -0.74 -10.26 8.38
CA ASP A 177 -0.72 -9.65 7.05
C ASP A 177 -1.63 -8.42 6.99
N ARG A 178 -2.83 -8.50 7.60
CA ARG A 178 -3.75 -7.36 7.71
C ARG A 178 -3.13 -6.20 8.50
N ARG A 179 -2.45 -6.47 9.61
CA ARG A 179 -1.74 -5.45 10.37
C ARG A 179 -0.59 -4.82 9.58
N HIS A 180 0.15 -5.63 8.82
CA HIS A 180 1.21 -5.14 7.93
C HIS A 180 0.65 -4.28 6.80
N ALA A 181 -0.43 -4.73 6.15
CA ALA A 181 -1.11 -3.96 5.11
C ALA A 181 -1.53 -2.57 5.61
N ALA A 182 -2.11 -2.48 6.82
CA ALA A 182 -2.46 -1.20 7.42
C ALA A 182 -1.23 -0.33 7.72
N PHE A 183 -0.09 -0.92 8.11
CA PHE A 183 1.16 -0.19 8.30
C PHE A 183 1.73 0.33 6.98
N ASP A 184 1.76 -0.52 5.96
CA ASP A 184 2.35 -0.23 4.65
C ASP A 184 1.52 0.80 3.87
N HIS A 185 0.20 0.81 4.06
CA HIS A 185 -0.68 1.77 3.38
C HIS A 185 -0.29 3.23 3.63
N LYS A 186 0.12 3.59 4.85
CA LYS A 186 0.63 4.94 5.15
C LYS A 186 1.83 5.31 4.27
N TYR A 187 2.78 4.39 4.13
CA TYR A 187 3.96 4.62 3.31
C TYR A 187 3.62 4.66 1.84
N HIS A 188 2.68 3.82 1.42
CA HIS A 188 2.15 3.86 0.06
C HIS A 188 1.55 5.23 -0.29
N LEU A 189 0.74 5.81 0.59
CA LEU A 189 0.19 7.16 0.41
C LEU A 189 1.29 8.22 0.31
N ILE A 190 2.30 8.17 1.20
CA ILE A 190 3.44 9.09 1.16
C ILE A 190 4.23 8.91 -0.15
N ASP A 191 4.46 7.69 -0.58
CA ASP A 191 5.19 7.41 -1.83
C ASP A 191 4.39 7.88 -3.05
N LEU A 192 3.07 7.71 -3.08
CA LEU A 192 2.21 8.27 -4.14
C LEU A 192 2.36 9.79 -4.26
N LEU A 193 2.41 10.50 -3.14
CA LEU A 193 2.63 11.94 -3.12
C LEU A 193 4.04 12.32 -3.60
N ARG A 194 5.05 11.53 -3.24
CA ARG A 194 6.45 11.72 -3.64
C ARG A 194 6.71 11.30 -5.08
N MET A 195 6.03 10.28 -5.59
CA MET A 195 6.10 9.87 -6.99
C MET A 195 5.65 10.97 -7.95
N SER A 196 4.85 11.92 -7.46
CA SER A 196 4.59 13.13 -8.21
C SER A 196 5.86 13.98 -8.46
N LYS A 197 6.99 13.72 -7.82
CA LYS A 197 8.30 14.36 -8.03
C LYS A 197 9.17 13.71 -9.11
N PHE A 198 8.64 12.84 -9.97
CA PHE A 198 9.46 12.24 -11.01
C PHE A 198 10.16 13.30 -11.85
N THR A 199 11.47 13.16 -11.92
CA THR A 199 12.30 13.91 -12.86
C THR A 199 11.93 13.51 -14.28
N VAL A 200 11.78 14.53 -15.07
CA VAL A 200 11.63 14.50 -16.51
C VAL A 200 12.68 13.57 -17.14
N GLY A 201 12.24 12.56 -17.89
CA GLY A 201 13.12 11.68 -18.67
C GLY A 201 12.96 10.18 -18.39
N GLU A 202 12.35 9.77 -17.29
CA GLU A 202 12.07 8.36 -17.04
C GLU A 202 10.79 7.91 -17.76
N SER A 203 10.89 6.85 -18.56
CA SER A 203 9.69 6.25 -19.17
C SER A 203 8.77 5.65 -18.12
N MET A 204 7.46 5.56 -18.39
CA MET A 204 6.50 4.94 -17.47
C MET A 204 6.84 3.49 -17.16
N SER A 205 7.51 2.77 -18.09
CA SER A 205 8.01 1.41 -17.86
C SER A 205 9.20 1.38 -16.88
N GLN A 206 10.17 2.30 -17.03
CA GLN A 206 11.27 2.43 -16.07
C GLN A 206 10.78 2.85 -14.68
N LYS A 207 9.75 3.71 -14.61
CA LYS A 207 9.10 4.09 -13.36
C LYS A 207 8.45 2.89 -12.67
N ALA A 208 7.76 2.03 -13.42
CA ALA A 208 7.15 0.82 -12.90
C ALA A 208 8.18 -0.24 -12.46
N GLU A 209 9.31 -0.36 -13.18
CA GLU A 209 10.41 -1.26 -12.79
C GLU A 209 11.15 -0.77 -11.54
N ASN A 210 11.45 0.51 -11.46
CA ASN A 210 12.07 1.12 -10.27
C ASN A 210 11.16 1.01 -9.05
N TYR A 211 9.84 1.09 -9.24
CA TYR A 211 8.86 0.88 -8.18
C TYR A 211 8.84 -0.58 -7.71
N ARG A 212 8.83 -1.55 -8.63
CA ARG A 212 8.95 -2.98 -8.30
C ARG A 212 10.27 -3.31 -7.60
N TYR A 213 11.37 -2.67 -8.00
CA TYR A 213 12.70 -2.91 -7.43
C TYR A 213 12.82 -2.36 -6.00
N THR A 214 12.24 -1.20 -5.71
CA THR A 214 12.23 -0.63 -4.36
C THR A 214 11.29 -1.38 -3.42
N PHE A 215 10.17 -1.89 -3.91
CA PHE A 215 9.23 -2.70 -3.14
C PHE A 215 9.83 -4.06 -2.78
N ASN A 216 10.41 -4.77 -3.76
CA ASN A 216 11.06 -6.07 -3.53
C ASN A 216 12.30 -5.99 -2.63
N ARG A 217 12.98 -4.84 -2.57
CA ARG A 217 14.15 -4.68 -1.70
C ARG A 217 13.79 -4.50 -0.22
N ARG A 218 12.60 -4.02 0.09
CA ARG A 218 12.10 -3.91 1.47
C ARG A 218 11.62 -5.25 2.04
N ASP A 219 11.11 -6.15 1.19
CA ASP A 219 10.67 -7.49 1.61
C ASP A 219 11.83 -8.44 1.94
N PHE A 220 13.08 -8.12 1.55
CA PHE A 220 14.26 -8.95 1.83
C PHE A 220 15.01 -8.57 3.13
N PHE A 221 14.58 -7.53 3.86
CA PHE A 221 15.26 -7.04 5.06
C PHE A 221 14.36 -7.00 6.31
N LEU A 222 13.31 -7.84 6.36
CA LEU A 222 12.53 -8.11 7.56
C LEU A 222 12.65 -9.62 7.90
#